data_1c4579878c2e0d735aa8038c7440f6d1
#
_entry.id   1c4579878c2e0d735aa8038c7440f6d1
#
_cell.length_a   1.000
_cell.length_b   1.000
_cell.length_c   1.000
_cell.angle_alpha   90.00
_cell.angle_beta   90.00
_cell.angle_gamma   90.00
#
_symmetry.space_group_name_H-M   'P 1'
#
loop_
_entity.id
_entity.type
_entity.pdbx_description
1 polymer ?
#
loop_
_entity_poly.entity_id
_entity_poly.type
_entity_poly.pdbx_seq_one_letter_code
_entity_poly.pdbx_strand_id
1 'polypeptide(L)'
;MSVKVAINGFGRIGRLAFRQMFGAEGYEVVAINDLTSPKMLAHLLKYDSSQGRYIELGDEDSVTADDEAGTITVKGKTIKIYKEPDANNCPWGEIGVDVVLECSGFYTSKEKAQAHINAGAKKVVISAPAGNDLKTIVYNVNHETLTADDQIISAASCTTNCLAPMAKALNDCATIESGIMCTIHAYTGDQMILDGPQRKGDLRRSRAGACNIVPNSTGAAKAIGLVIPELNGKLIGAAQRVPTPTGSTTILNAVVAKKVTVDEVNAAMKAAATESFGYNTEQIVSSDIVGMRFGSLFDATQTMVNELPNGGCQVQVVSWYDNENSYTSQMVRTIKYFAELN
;
A
#
# COMPACT_ATOMS: atom_id res chain seq x y z
N MET A 1 11.14 22.58 -3.56
CA MET A 1 10.55 22.41 -4.92
C MET A 1 9.58 21.25 -4.85
N SER A 2 8.48 21.28 -5.61
CA SER A 2 7.55 20.15 -5.66
C SER A 2 8.12 19.01 -6.48
N VAL A 3 7.91 17.78 -6.03
CA VAL A 3 8.28 16.54 -6.74
C VAL A 3 7.34 16.32 -7.92
N LYS A 4 7.87 16.25 -9.13
CA LYS A 4 7.10 15.96 -10.34
C LYS A 4 6.85 14.47 -10.47
N VAL A 5 5.58 14.07 -10.29
CA VAL A 5 5.16 12.66 -10.28
C VAL A 5 4.37 12.35 -11.54
N ALA A 6 4.76 11.29 -12.24
CA ALA A 6 3.92 10.65 -13.25
C ALA A 6 3.31 9.36 -12.66
N ILE A 7 2.06 9.07 -13.01
CA ILE A 7 1.35 7.86 -12.55
C ILE A 7 1.17 6.92 -13.76
N ASN A 8 1.79 5.74 -13.70
CA ASN A 8 1.60 4.69 -14.70
C ASN A 8 0.58 3.67 -14.19
N GLY A 9 -0.63 3.68 -14.79
CA GLY A 9 -1.79 2.94 -14.32
C GLY A 9 -2.69 3.75 -13.38
N PHE A 10 -3.85 4.17 -13.88
CA PHE A 10 -4.81 5.00 -13.14
C PHE A 10 -5.97 4.14 -12.60
N GLY A 11 -5.62 2.95 -12.11
CA GLY A 11 -6.52 2.02 -11.41
C GLY A 11 -6.85 2.50 -9.99
N ARG A 12 -7.25 1.58 -9.11
CA ARG A 12 -7.60 1.89 -7.71
C ARG A 12 -6.51 2.71 -7.00
N ILE A 13 -5.29 2.17 -6.96
CA ILE A 13 -4.17 2.78 -6.23
C ILE A 13 -3.70 4.08 -6.89
N GLY A 14 -3.57 4.10 -8.23
CA GLY A 14 -3.18 5.32 -8.96
C GLY A 14 -4.13 6.49 -8.71
N ARG A 15 -5.45 6.24 -8.71
CA ARG A 15 -6.45 7.30 -8.42
C ARG A 15 -6.40 7.77 -6.96
N LEU A 16 -6.21 6.87 -6.00
CA LEU A 16 -6.08 7.27 -4.59
C LEU A 16 -4.78 8.03 -4.32
N ALA A 17 -3.68 7.64 -4.96
CA ALA A 17 -2.43 8.39 -4.92
C ALA A 17 -2.61 9.80 -5.51
N PHE A 18 -3.29 9.89 -6.65
CA PHE A 18 -3.66 11.17 -7.24
C PHE A 18 -4.46 12.04 -6.27
N ARG A 19 -5.53 11.50 -5.66
CA ARG A 19 -6.36 12.25 -4.69
C ARG A 19 -5.55 12.78 -3.51
N GLN A 20 -4.49 12.07 -3.10
CA GLN A 20 -3.64 12.48 -1.98
C GLN A 20 -2.55 13.48 -2.38
N MET A 21 -2.01 13.38 -3.59
CA MET A 21 -0.93 14.26 -4.06
C MET A 21 -1.43 15.52 -4.75
N PHE A 22 -2.59 15.47 -5.42
CA PHE A 22 -3.10 16.60 -6.19
C PHE A 22 -3.48 17.77 -5.28
N GLY A 23 -2.79 18.89 -5.47
CA GLY A 23 -2.95 20.10 -4.63
C GLY A 23 -2.29 20.00 -3.25
N ALA A 24 -1.63 18.91 -2.92
CA ALA A 24 -0.85 18.79 -1.68
C ALA A 24 0.52 19.44 -1.82
N GLU A 25 1.02 20.03 -0.73
CA GLU A 25 2.34 20.64 -0.69
C GLU A 25 3.44 19.61 -0.92
N GLY A 26 4.38 19.96 -1.79
CA GLY A 26 5.54 19.13 -2.11
C GLY A 26 5.33 18.16 -3.27
N TYR A 27 4.14 18.11 -3.89
CA TYR A 27 3.85 17.24 -5.03
C TYR A 27 3.30 18.00 -6.23
N GLU A 28 3.66 17.53 -7.41
CA GLU A 28 3.06 17.95 -8.67
C GLU A 28 2.79 16.72 -9.54
N VAL A 29 1.54 16.32 -9.71
CA VAL A 29 1.18 15.28 -10.69
C VAL A 29 1.19 15.92 -12.07
N VAL A 30 2.17 15.52 -12.89
CA VAL A 30 2.42 16.14 -14.21
C VAL A 30 1.84 15.33 -15.36
N ALA A 31 1.65 14.01 -15.18
CA ALA A 31 1.15 13.12 -16.23
C ALA A 31 0.54 11.84 -15.65
N ILE A 32 -0.33 11.24 -16.45
CA ILE A 32 -0.87 9.90 -16.21
C ILE A 32 -0.67 9.10 -17.49
N ASN A 33 -0.27 7.83 -17.37
CA ASN A 33 -0.31 6.87 -18.47
C ASN A 33 -1.32 5.77 -18.14
N ASP A 34 -2.35 5.61 -19.00
CA ASP A 34 -3.35 4.54 -18.87
C ASP A 34 -3.98 4.27 -20.24
N LEU A 35 -4.27 3.03 -20.55
CA LEU A 35 -4.83 2.63 -21.85
C LEU A 35 -6.33 2.93 -21.98
N THR A 36 -6.98 3.31 -20.88
CA THR A 36 -8.39 3.67 -20.81
C THR A 36 -8.63 5.11 -21.28
N SER A 37 -9.85 5.43 -21.75
CA SER A 37 -10.20 6.78 -22.18
C SER A 37 -10.18 7.81 -21.04
N PRO A 38 -9.77 9.07 -21.28
CA PRO A 38 -9.83 10.14 -20.30
C PRO A 38 -11.20 10.29 -19.64
N LYS A 39 -12.28 10.18 -20.42
CA LYS A 39 -13.66 10.25 -19.92
C LYS A 39 -13.95 9.18 -18.86
N MET A 40 -13.55 7.92 -19.10
CA MET A 40 -13.72 6.85 -18.13
C MET A 40 -12.87 7.09 -16.88
N LEU A 41 -11.62 7.51 -17.05
CA LEU A 41 -10.71 7.78 -15.93
C LEU A 41 -11.21 8.95 -15.06
N ALA A 42 -11.71 10.02 -15.67
CA ALA A 42 -12.32 11.16 -14.96
C ALA A 42 -13.58 10.73 -14.19
N HIS A 43 -14.44 9.90 -14.80
CA HIS A 43 -15.62 9.36 -14.13
C HIS A 43 -15.25 8.56 -12.89
N LEU A 44 -14.29 7.63 -13.02
CA LEU A 44 -13.81 6.80 -11.90
C LEU A 44 -13.00 7.59 -10.86
N LEU A 45 -12.42 8.73 -11.22
CA LEU A 45 -11.80 9.66 -10.25
C LEU A 45 -12.87 10.37 -9.43
N LYS A 46 -13.97 10.80 -10.05
CA LYS A 46 -15.08 11.48 -9.37
C LYS A 46 -15.80 10.58 -8.37
N TYR A 47 -16.12 9.36 -8.80
CA TYR A 47 -16.99 8.44 -8.07
C TYR A 47 -16.24 7.16 -7.70
N ASP A 48 -16.24 6.83 -6.44
CA ASP A 48 -15.58 5.65 -5.92
C ASP A 48 -16.48 4.96 -4.90
N SER A 49 -16.84 3.70 -5.16
CA SER A 49 -17.78 2.94 -4.33
C SER A 49 -17.20 2.59 -2.95
N SER A 50 -15.88 2.49 -2.81
CA SER A 50 -15.20 2.11 -1.57
C SER A 50 -14.70 3.31 -0.79
N GLN A 51 -14.21 4.35 -1.50
CA GLN A 51 -13.53 5.51 -0.91
C GLN A 51 -14.35 6.81 -1.01
N GLY A 52 -15.59 6.70 -1.48
CA GLY A 52 -16.47 7.85 -1.62
C GLY A 52 -16.10 8.79 -2.77
N ARG A 53 -16.86 9.85 -2.90
CA ARG A 53 -16.68 10.83 -3.96
C ARG A 53 -15.45 11.70 -3.74
N TYR A 54 -14.78 12.04 -4.84
CA TYR A 54 -13.68 13.01 -4.82
C TYR A 54 -14.17 14.46 -4.96
N ILE A 55 -15.39 14.62 -5.48
CA ILE A 55 -16.07 15.91 -5.69
C ILE A 55 -17.36 15.96 -4.89
N GLU A 56 -17.85 17.15 -4.60
CA GLU A 56 -19.19 17.36 -4.07
C GLU A 56 -20.26 17.16 -5.15
N LEU A 57 -21.51 16.87 -4.77
CA LEU A 57 -22.64 16.89 -5.71
C LEU A 57 -22.92 18.32 -6.12
N GLY A 58 -23.07 18.54 -7.43
CA GLY A 58 -23.22 19.88 -8.02
C GLY A 58 -21.89 20.53 -8.43
N ASP A 59 -20.75 19.86 -8.20
CA ASP A 59 -19.41 20.31 -8.59
C ASP A 59 -18.78 19.36 -9.64
N GLU A 60 -19.64 18.75 -10.49
CA GLU A 60 -19.21 17.77 -11.50
C GLU A 60 -18.22 18.36 -12.50
N ASP A 61 -18.29 19.66 -12.75
CA ASP A 61 -17.42 20.39 -13.69
C ASP A 61 -16.01 20.62 -13.14
N SER A 62 -15.79 20.40 -11.84
CA SER A 62 -14.45 20.47 -11.25
C SER A 62 -13.51 19.36 -11.74
N VAL A 63 -14.05 18.29 -12.32
CA VAL A 63 -13.29 17.22 -12.97
C VAL A 63 -13.90 16.92 -14.33
N THR A 64 -13.24 17.34 -15.40
CA THR A 64 -13.67 17.14 -16.78
C THR A 64 -12.65 16.34 -17.58
N ALA A 65 -13.02 15.87 -18.74
CA ALA A 65 -12.14 15.14 -19.66
C ALA A 65 -12.37 15.57 -21.09
N ASP A 66 -11.29 15.53 -21.86
CA ASP A 66 -11.30 15.68 -23.31
C ASP A 66 -10.62 14.46 -23.91
N ASP A 67 -11.41 13.60 -24.59
CA ASP A 67 -10.92 12.37 -25.19
C ASP A 67 -10.08 12.62 -26.46
N GLU A 68 -10.36 13.71 -27.20
CA GLU A 68 -9.62 14.10 -28.42
C GLU A 68 -8.26 14.70 -28.02
N ALA A 69 -8.24 15.64 -27.08
CA ALA A 69 -7.01 16.20 -26.54
C ALA A 69 -6.22 15.19 -25.67
N GLY A 70 -6.85 14.11 -25.23
CA GLY A 70 -6.25 13.14 -24.32
C GLY A 70 -5.91 13.74 -22.96
N THR A 71 -6.85 14.44 -22.32
CA THR A 71 -6.61 15.17 -21.08
C THR A 71 -7.72 14.98 -20.06
N ILE A 72 -7.34 15.13 -18.79
CA ILE A 72 -8.28 15.34 -17.67
C ILE A 72 -7.96 16.69 -17.04
N THR A 73 -8.99 17.51 -16.81
CA THR A 73 -8.86 18.76 -16.07
C THR A 73 -9.47 18.59 -14.68
N VAL A 74 -8.70 18.86 -13.64
CA VAL A 74 -9.09 18.74 -12.23
C VAL A 74 -8.92 20.12 -11.57
N LYS A 75 -10.01 20.69 -11.08
CA LYS A 75 -10.00 22.01 -10.41
C LYS A 75 -9.20 23.07 -11.20
N GLY A 76 -9.42 23.11 -12.51
CA GLY A 76 -8.78 24.04 -13.44
C GLY A 76 -7.35 23.69 -13.89
N LYS A 77 -6.73 22.63 -13.37
CA LYS A 77 -5.41 22.14 -13.81
C LYS A 77 -5.58 20.97 -14.77
N THR A 78 -5.07 21.12 -15.99
CA THR A 78 -5.12 20.10 -17.05
C THR A 78 -3.93 19.16 -16.95
N ILE A 79 -4.16 17.84 -17.00
CA ILE A 79 -3.19 16.77 -16.93
C ILE A 79 -3.30 15.93 -18.20
N LYS A 80 -2.17 15.68 -18.85
CA LYS A 80 -2.10 14.84 -20.05
C LYS A 80 -2.23 13.37 -19.67
N ILE A 81 -3.07 12.65 -20.43
CA ILE A 81 -3.20 11.21 -20.38
C ILE A 81 -2.47 10.63 -21.58
N TYR A 82 -1.39 9.91 -21.32
CA TYR A 82 -0.70 9.11 -22.33
C TYR A 82 -1.35 7.75 -22.42
N LYS A 83 -1.23 7.09 -23.58
CA LYS A 83 -1.81 5.76 -23.84
C LYS A 83 -0.73 4.82 -24.37
N GLU A 84 0.44 4.88 -23.73
CA GLU A 84 1.60 4.09 -24.13
C GLU A 84 1.55 2.70 -23.49
N PRO A 85 1.39 1.62 -24.26
CA PRO A 85 1.44 0.27 -23.74
C PRO A 85 2.86 -0.16 -23.34
N ASP A 86 3.89 0.40 -23.97
CA ASP A 86 5.29 0.21 -23.62
C ASP A 86 5.81 1.46 -22.89
N ALA A 87 6.16 1.29 -21.63
CA ALA A 87 6.66 2.38 -20.78
C ALA A 87 7.96 3.03 -21.29
N ASN A 88 8.75 2.34 -22.12
CA ASN A 88 9.93 2.94 -22.76
C ASN A 88 9.57 4.13 -23.68
N ASN A 89 8.36 4.18 -24.19
CA ASN A 89 7.88 5.24 -25.10
C ASN A 89 7.21 6.41 -24.37
N CYS A 90 7.08 6.34 -23.05
CA CYS A 90 6.54 7.45 -22.28
C CYS A 90 7.52 8.65 -22.29
N PRO A 91 7.05 9.90 -22.36
CA PRO A 91 7.91 11.08 -22.49
C PRO A 91 8.41 11.60 -21.13
N TRP A 92 8.79 10.71 -20.19
CA TRP A 92 9.13 11.11 -18.83
C TRP A 92 10.29 12.09 -18.75
N GLY A 93 11.32 11.90 -19.58
CA GLY A 93 12.46 12.80 -19.65
C GLY A 93 12.10 14.18 -20.21
N GLU A 94 11.25 14.24 -21.24
CA GLU A 94 10.84 15.49 -21.91
C GLU A 94 10.04 16.41 -20.97
N ILE A 95 9.19 15.81 -20.11
CA ILE A 95 8.36 16.55 -19.15
C ILE A 95 9.01 16.68 -17.77
N GLY A 96 10.22 16.15 -17.61
CA GLY A 96 11.04 16.29 -16.40
C GLY A 96 10.47 15.58 -15.18
N VAL A 97 10.02 14.32 -15.33
CA VAL A 97 9.50 13.51 -14.24
C VAL A 97 10.60 13.15 -13.25
N ASP A 98 10.39 13.48 -11.98
CA ASP A 98 11.28 13.08 -10.89
C ASP A 98 11.01 11.62 -10.47
N VAL A 99 9.73 11.27 -10.27
CA VAL A 99 9.34 9.92 -9.83
C VAL A 99 8.18 9.40 -10.68
N VAL A 100 8.31 8.19 -11.21
CA VAL A 100 7.18 7.42 -11.73
C VAL A 100 6.62 6.57 -10.61
N LEU A 101 5.32 6.72 -10.34
CA LEU A 101 4.54 5.80 -9.55
C LEU A 101 3.98 4.70 -10.45
N GLU A 102 4.53 3.49 -10.34
CA GLU A 102 4.11 2.33 -11.12
C GLU A 102 2.94 1.61 -10.43
N CYS A 103 1.74 1.76 -10.98
CA CYS A 103 0.48 1.19 -10.48
C CYS A 103 -0.25 0.30 -11.50
N SER A 104 0.36 0.00 -12.66
CA SER A 104 -0.28 -0.80 -13.71
C SER A 104 -0.35 -2.29 -13.37
N GLY A 105 0.55 -2.78 -12.51
CA GLY A 105 0.71 -4.19 -12.18
C GLY A 105 1.48 -5.00 -13.24
N PHE A 106 2.03 -4.36 -14.28
CA PHE A 106 2.83 -5.02 -15.32
C PHE A 106 4.33 -4.91 -15.07
N TYR A 107 4.82 -3.78 -14.59
CA TYR A 107 6.24 -3.49 -14.37
C TYR A 107 6.64 -3.76 -12.91
N THR A 108 6.34 -4.97 -12.42
CA THR A 108 6.50 -5.38 -11.01
C THR A 108 7.81 -6.10 -10.72
N SER A 109 8.89 -5.77 -11.43
CA SER A 109 10.26 -6.21 -11.15
C SER A 109 11.23 -5.09 -11.51
N LYS A 110 12.45 -5.12 -10.98
CA LYS A 110 13.50 -4.15 -11.30
C LYS A 110 13.75 -4.09 -12.81
N GLU A 111 13.91 -5.26 -13.44
CA GLU A 111 14.15 -5.39 -14.88
C GLU A 111 13.04 -4.71 -15.70
N LYS A 112 11.78 -5.00 -15.40
CA LYS A 112 10.67 -4.41 -16.14
C LYS A 112 10.55 -2.90 -15.88
N ALA A 113 10.64 -2.48 -14.62
CA ALA A 113 10.51 -1.08 -14.23
C ALA A 113 11.64 -0.20 -14.78
N GLN A 114 12.77 -0.81 -15.23
CA GLN A 114 13.85 -0.12 -15.94
C GLN A 114 13.33 0.64 -17.18
N ALA A 115 12.22 0.19 -17.79
CA ALA A 115 11.58 0.88 -18.90
C ALA A 115 11.25 2.36 -18.58
N HIS A 116 10.84 2.66 -17.37
CA HIS A 116 10.56 4.03 -16.95
C HIS A 116 11.84 4.89 -16.82
N ILE A 117 12.93 4.29 -16.36
CA ILE A 117 14.25 4.96 -16.31
C ILE A 117 14.76 5.20 -17.71
N ASN A 118 14.63 4.21 -18.62
CA ASN A 118 14.99 4.36 -20.03
C ASN A 118 14.20 5.49 -20.72
N ALA A 119 12.94 5.67 -20.31
CA ALA A 119 12.06 6.75 -20.77
C ALA A 119 12.41 8.13 -20.14
N GLY A 120 13.42 8.19 -19.28
CA GLY A 120 13.94 9.42 -18.70
C GLY A 120 13.41 9.84 -17.34
N ALA A 121 12.66 8.99 -16.64
CA ALA A 121 12.33 9.22 -15.24
C ALA A 121 13.59 9.08 -14.36
N LYS A 122 13.72 9.90 -13.32
CA LYS A 122 14.86 9.81 -12.41
C LYS A 122 14.74 8.64 -11.45
N LYS A 123 13.54 8.38 -10.94
CA LYS A 123 13.24 7.35 -9.94
C LYS A 123 11.91 6.66 -10.22
N VAL A 124 11.75 5.42 -9.73
CA VAL A 124 10.53 4.63 -9.86
C VAL A 124 10.13 4.04 -8.51
N VAL A 125 8.87 4.19 -8.12
CA VAL A 125 8.26 3.52 -6.97
C VAL A 125 7.23 2.52 -7.50
N ILE A 126 7.49 1.22 -7.29
CA ILE A 126 6.59 0.13 -7.68
C ILE A 126 5.56 -0.10 -6.57
N SER A 127 4.27 -0.01 -6.91
CA SER A 127 3.15 -0.19 -5.97
C SER A 127 2.81 -1.67 -5.71
N ALA A 128 3.80 -2.53 -5.66
CA ALA A 128 3.65 -3.97 -5.44
C ALA A 128 4.96 -4.59 -4.92
N PRO A 129 4.94 -5.79 -4.32
CA PRO A 129 6.15 -6.59 -4.12
C PRO A 129 6.85 -6.86 -5.46
N ALA A 130 8.14 -6.63 -5.55
CA ALA A 130 8.86 -6.57 -6.83
C ALA A 130 10.15 -7.43 -6.88
N GLY A 131 10.26 -8.45 -6.05
CA GLY A 131 11.44 -9.33 -5.97
C GLY A 131 12.40 -8.95 -4.84
N ASN A 132 13.61 -9.54 -4.86
CA ASN A 132 14.61 -9.36 -3.82
C ASN A 132 15.87 -8.62 -4.34
N ASP A 133 15.87 -8.23 -5.60
CA ASP A 133 16.97 -7.55 -6.30
C ASP A 133 16.86 -6.02 -6.26
N LEU A 134 15.88 -5.52 -5.51
CA LEU A 134 15.66 -4.11 -5.23
C LEU A 134 15.18 -3.91 -3.79
N LYS A 135 15.33 -2.70 -3.26
CA LYS A 135 14.89 -2.40 -1.90
C LYS A 135 13.37 -2.43 -1.78
N THR A 136 12.87 -3.11 -0.76
CA THR A 136 11.46 -3.11 -0.35
C THR A 136 11.31 -2.20 0.85
N ILE A 137 10.49 -1.17 0.71
CA ILE A 137 10.38 -0.07 1.67
C ILE A 137 9.00 -0.05 2.33
N VAL A 138 9.02 0.08 3.65
CA VAL A 138 7.88 0.48 4.48
C VAL A 138 8.26 1.78 5.18
N TYR A 139 7.52 2.86 4.89
CA TYR A 139 7.80 4.17 5.48
C TYR A 139 7.72 4.13 7.01
N ASN A 140 8.62 4.84 7.68
CA ASN A 140 8.84 4.82 9.13
C ASN A 140 9.27 3.47 9.74
N VAL A 141 9.67 2.50 8.89
CA VAL A 141 10.30 1.25 9.37
C VAL A 141 11.73 1.13 8.85
N ASN A 142 11.90 1.22 7.51
CA ASN A 142 13.22 1.08 6.88
C ASN A 142 13.49 2.09 5.75
N HIS A 143 12.69 3.16 5.62
CA HIS A 143 12.87 4.15 4.55
C HIS A 143 14.22 4.86 4.61
N GLU A 144 14.82 4.97 5.79
CA GLU A 144 16.16 5.55 6.00
C GLU A 144 17.29 4.71 5.39
N THR A 145 17.00 3.48 4.96
CA THR A 145 17.97 2.65 4.22
C THR A 145 18.14 3.07 2.75
N LEU A 146 17.25 3.94 2.27
CA LEU A 146 17.34 4.50 0.93
C LEU A 146 18.52 5.46 0.81
N THR A 147 19.13 5.47 -0.36
CA THR A 147 20.25 6.34 -0.73
C THR A 147 19.97 7.05 -2.04
N ALA A 148 20.77 8.05 -2.38
CA ALA A 148 20.69 8.76 -3.66
C ALA A 148 20.90 7.85 -4.88
N ASP A 149 21.68 6.78 -4.72
CA ASP A 149 21.99 5.81 -5.79
C ASP A 149 20.82 4.88 -6.14
N ASP A 150 19.81 4.78 -5.26
CA ASP A 150 18.63 3.98 -5.52
C ASP A 150 17.76 4.66 -6.60
N GLN A 151 17.41 3.92 -7.66
CA GLN A 151 16.55 4.44 -8.73
C GLN A 151 15.19 3.76 -8.77
N ILE A 152 15.12 2.46 -8.43
CA ILE A 152 13.88 1.66 -8.49
C ILE A 152 13.69 0.97 -7.16
N ILE A 153 12.53 1.19 -6.54
CA ILE A 153 12.17 0.59 -5.25
C ILE A 153 10.77 -0.01 -5.27
N SER A 154 10.52 -0.94 -4.36
CA SER A 154 9.18 -1.47 -4.08
C SER A 154 8.63 -0.80 -2.82
N ALA A 155 7.39 -0.32 -2.87
CA ALA A 155 6.64 0.12 -1.68
C ALA A 155 5.97 -1.05 -0.93
N ALA A 156 6.44 -2.28 -1.12
CA ALA A 156 5.91 -3.50 -0.51
C ALA A 156 4.43 -3.77 -0.87
N SER A 157 3.72 -4.49 0.00
CA SER A 157 2.26 -4.68 -0.09
C SER A 157 1.53 -3.93 1.02
N CYS A 158 0.21 -3.77 0.88
CA CYS A 158 -0.63 -3.19 1.92
C CYS A 158 -0.51 -3.95 3.25
N THR A 159 -0.52 -5.27 3.20
CA THR A 159 -0.38 -6.13 4.39
C THR A 159 1.01 -6.00 5.03
N THR A 160 2.08 -5.90 4.21
CA THR A 160 3.45 -5.69 4.74
C THR A 160 3.55 -4.32 5.43
N ASN A 161 2.94 -3.28 4.86
CA ASN A 161 2.90 -1.94 5.47
C ASN A 161 2.12 -1.91 6.80
N CYS A 162 1.11 -2.77 6.96
CA CYS A 162 0.40 -2.93 8.23
C CYS A 162 1.21 -3.75 9.24
N LEU A 163 1.78 -4.89 8.82
CA LEU A 163 2.49 -5.81 9.71
C LEU A 163 3.81 -5.24 10.23
N ALA A 164 4.59 -4.56 9.38
CA ALA A 164 5.97 -4.21 9.70
C ALA A 164 6.13 -3.30 10.94
N PRO A 165 5.41 -2.17 11.09
CA PRO A 165 5.58 -1.33 12.28
C PRO A 165 5.14 -2.03 13.56
N MET A 166 4.05 -2.81 13.53
CA MET A 166 3.56 -3.59 14.66
C MET A 166 4.57 -4.70 15.04
N ALA A 167 5.09 -5.45 14.07
CA ALA A 167 6.07 -6.48 14.31
C ALA A 167 7.40 -5.91 14.83
N LYS A 168 7.83 -4.75 14.30
CA LYS A 168 9.02 -4.05 14.80
C LYS A 168 8.87 -3.65 16.24
N ALA A 169 7.78 -2.99 16.61
CA ALA A 169 7.53 -2.53 17.98
C ALA A 169 7.46 -3.71 18.96
N LEU A 170 6.82 -4.84 18.58
CA LEU A 170 6.80 -6.05 19.40
C LEU A 170 8.19 -6.66 19.53
N ASN A 171 8.96 -6.74 18.43
CA ASN A 171 10.31 -7.30 18.45
C ASN A 171 11.27 -6.48 19.32
N ASP A 172 11.18 -5.15 19.23
CA ASP A 172 11.99 -4.23 20.05
C ASP A 172 11.62 -4.35 21.54
N CYS A 173 10.35 -4.62 21.86
CA CYS A 173 9.86 -4.82 23.23
C CYS A 173 10.30 -6.14 23.83
N ALA A 174 10.14 -7.24 23.08
CA ALA A 174 10.17 -8.59 23.67
C ALA A 174 10.87 -9.66 22.82
N THR A 175 11.52 -9.30 21.74
CA THR A 175 12.24 -10.18 20.80
C THR A 175 11.40 -11.36 20.31
N ILE A 176 10.89 -11.27 19.09
CA ILE A 176 10.11 -12.33 18.45
C ILE A 176 11.03 -13.52 18.11
N GLU A 177 10.69 -14.70 18.60
CA GLU A 177 11.36 -15.96 18.26
C GLU A 177 10.71 -16.62 17.03
N SER A 178 9.37 -16.65 17.00
CA SER A 178 8.59 -17.17 15.88
C SER A 178 7.19 -16.57 15.89
N GLY A 179 6.48 -16.65 14.76
CA GLY A 179 5.10 -16.16 14.72
C GLY A 179 4.33 -16.59 13.48
N ILE A 180 3.01 -16.56 13.63
CA ILE A 180 2.06 -16.77 12.54
C ILE A 180 1.20 -15.51 12.41
N MET A 181 1.21 -14.89 11.23
CA MET A 181 0.29 -13.80 10.93
C MET A 181 -0.89 -14.30 10.09
N CYS A 182 -2.05 -13.78 10.36
CA CYS A 182 -3.21 -13.93 9.50
C CYS A 182 -3.79 -12.55 9.20
N THR A 183 -4.00 -12.24 7.91
CA THR A 183 -4.77 -11.06 7.56
C THR A 183 -6.19 -11.45 7.17
N ILE A 184 -7.16 -10.82 7.80
CA ILE A 184 -8.56 -10.81 7.37
C ILE A 184 -8.69 -9.62 6.41
N HIS A 185 -8.74 -9.93 5.12
CA HIS A 185 -8.51 -8.93 4.07
C HIS A 185 -9.76 -8.71 3.23
N ALA A 186 -10.07 -7.47 2.94
CA ALA A 186 -11.10 -7.12 1.96
C ALA A 186 -10.82 -7.78 0.60
N TYR A 187 -11.86 -8.08 -0.18
CA TYR A 187 -11.66 -8.55 -1.55
C TYR A 187 -11.01 -7.47 -2.42
N THR A 188 -10.32 -7.87 -3.46
CA THR A 188 -9.63 -6.94 -4.38
C THR A 188 -9.93 -7.31 -5.83
N GLY A 189 -9.59 -6.42 -6.77
CA GLY A 189 -9.90 -6.59 -8.19
C GLY A 189 -9.21 -7.76 -8.90
N ASP A 190 -8.39 -8.55 -8.20
CA ASP A 190 -7.84 -9.81 -8.69
C ASP A 190 -8.74 -11.03 -8.43
N GLN A 191 -9.83 -10.83 -7.68
CA GLN A 191 -10.89 -11.82 -7.47
C GLN A 191 -12.04 -11.62 -8.47
N MET A 192 -12.85 -12.66 -8.66
CA MET A 192 -13.99 -12.61 -9.56
C MET A 192 -15.22 -12.04 -8.86
N ILE A 193 -16.08 -11.32 -9.61
CA ILE A 193 -17.39 -10.86 -9.12
C ILE A 193 -18.32 -12.05 -8.96
N LEU A 194 -18.46 -12.88 -10.02
CA LEU A 194 -19.11 -14.19 -10.01
C LEU A 194 -18.06 -15.25 -10.31
N ASP A 195 -18.38 -16.52 -10.06
CA ASP A 195 -17.47 -17.63 -10.35
C ASP A 195 -17.02 -17.59 -11.83
N GLY A 196 -15.71 -17.57 -12.06
CA GLY A 196 -15.14 -17.49 -13.38
C GLY A 196 -13.62 -17.66 -13.38
N PRO A 197 -12.98 -17.87 -14.53
CA PRO A 197 -11.55 -18.14 -14.62
C PRO A 197 -10.72 -16.92 -14.21
N GLN A 198 -9.94 -17.05 -13.16
CA GLN A 198 -8.99 -16.02 -12.73
C GLN A 198 -7.74 -16.04 -13.63
N ARG A 199 -7.18 -14.87 -13.94
CA ARG A 199 -6.11 -14.67 -14.95
C ARG A 199 -4.84 -15.51 -14.69
N LYS A 200 -4.52 -15.81 -13.41
CA LYS A 200 -3.34 -16.59 -13.01
C LYS A 200 -3.68 -18.05 -12.67
N GLY A 201 -4.94 -18.47 -12.88
CA GLY A 201 -5.38 -19.84 -12.64
C GLY A 201 -5.57 -20.21 -11.15
N ASP A 202 -5.67 -19.24 -10.25
CA ASP A 202 -5.95 -19.49 -8.84
C ASP A 202 -7.42 -19.90 -8.67
N LEU A 203 -7.64 -21.17 -8.29
CA LEU A 203 -8.98 -21.76 -8.18
C LEU A 203 -9.84 -21.11 -7.09
N ARG A 204 -9.24 -20.64 -5.99
CA ARG A 204 -9.95 -19.97 -4.91
C ARG A 204 -10.33 -18.54 -5.29
N ARG A 205 -9.43 -17.80 -5.92
CA ARG A 205 -9.71 -16.44 -6.42
C ARG A 205 -10.64 -16.43 -7.63
N SER A 206 -10.89 -17.58 -8.25
CA SER A 206 -11.90 -17.78 -9.28
C SER A 206 -13.34 -17.78 -8.75
N ARG A 207 -13.53 -17.81 -7.44
CA ARG A 207 -14.86 -17.77 -6.80
C ARG A 207 -15.28 -16.32 -6.51
N ALA A 208 -16.59 -16.11 -6.43
CA ALA A 208 -17.20 -14.81 -6.17
C ALA A 208 -16.70 -14.18 -4.86
N GLY A 209 -16.01 -13.03 -4.96
CA GLY A 209 -15.36 -12.39 -3.83
C GLY A 209 -16.33 -11.85 -2.78
N ALA A 210 -17.48 -11.34 -3.20
CA ALA A 210 -18.49 -10.76 -2.33
C ALA A 210 -19.39 -11.77 -1.60
N CYS A 211 -19.24 -13.09 -1.88
CA CYS A 211 -20.08 -14.14 -1.33
C CYS A 211 -19.31 -15.16 -0.48
N ASN A 212 -17.99 -15.08 -0.42
CA ASN A 212 -17.16 -16.15 0.15
C ASN A 212 -16.07 -15.62 1.07
N ILE A 213 -15.72 -16.41 2.09
CA ILE A 213 -14.42 -16.35 2.73
C ILE A 213 -13.46 -17.15 1.86
N VAL A 214 -12.41 -16.50 1.32
CA VAL A 214 -11.49 -17.10 0.36
C VAL A 214 -10.09 -17.19 0.96
N PRO A 215 -9.65 -18.40 1.38
CA PRO A 215 -8.29 -18.60 1.87
C PRO A 215 -7.25 -18.35 0.77
N ASN A 216 -6.22 -17.57 1.09
CA ASN A 216 -5.15 -17.20 0.17
C ASN A 216 -3.78 -17.29 0.85
N SER A 217 -2.76 -17.55 0.05
CA SER A 217 -1.39 -17.29 0.48
C SER A 217 -1.12 -15.79 0.53
N THR A 218 -0.20 -15.37 1.39
CA THR A 218 0.33 -14.01 1.42
C THR A 218 1.85 -14.04 1.46
N GLY A 219 2.47 -13.17 0.66
CA GLY A 219 3.91 -12.94 0.72
C GLY A 219 4.36 -12.00 1.84
N ALA A 220 3.42 -11.41 2.59
CA ALA A 220 3.74 -10.38 3.58
C ALA A 220 4.66 -10.86 4.70
N ALA A 221 4.45 -12.07 5.20
CA ALA A 221 5.32 -12.65 6.24
C ALA A 221 6.75 -12.90 5.75
N LYS A 222 6.92 -13.33 4.48
CA LYS A 222 8.26 -13.46 3.87
C LYS A 222 8.90 -12.11 3.59
N ALA A 223 8.11 -11.14 3.14
CA ALA A 223 8.58 -9.80 2.84
C ALA A 223 9.04 -9.03 4.09
N ILE A 224 8.60 -9.46 5.29
CA ILE A 224 9.01 -8.82 6.54
C ILE A 224 10.54 -8.87 6.74
N GLY A 225 11.19 -9.96 6.34
CA GLY A 225 12.64 -10.11 6.42
C GLY A 225 13.43 -9.18 5.50
N LEU A 226 12.78 -8.63 4.44
CA LEU A 226 13.38 -7.60 3.57
C LEU A 226 13.32 -6.22 4.21
N VAL A 227 12.37 -6.01 5.13
CA VAL A 227 12.10 -4.73 5.79
C VAL A 227 12.74 -4.70 7.18
N ILE A 228 12.69 -5.82 7.91
CA ILE A 228 13.22 -6.02 9.27
C ILE A 228 14.09 -7.29 9.24
N PRO A 229 15.39 -7.18 8.95
CA PRO A 229 16.27 -8.34 8.77
C PRO A 229 16.28 -9.33 9.95
N GLU A 230 16.10 -8.83 11.18
CA GLU A 230 16.07 -9.65 12.41
C GLU A 230 14.87 -10.62 12.47
N LEU A 231 13.83 -10.35 11.66
CA LEU A 231 12.63 -11.20 11.55
C LEU A 231 12.67 -12.15 10.36
N ASN A 232 13.79 -12.18 9.62
CA ASN A 232 13.92 -13.08 8.47
C ASN A 232 13.78 -14.55 8.91
N GLY A 233 12.84 -15.28 8.28
CA GLY A 233 12.55 -16.68 8.58
C GLY A 233 11.76 -16.97 9.85
N LYS A 234 11.47 -15.94 10.69
CA LYS A 234 10.72 -16.12 11.94
C LYS A 234 9.20 -16.07 11.77
N LEU A 235 8.71 -15.48 10.72
CA LEU A 235 7.27 -15.30 10.48
C LEU A 235 6.78 -16.10 9.27
N ILE A 236 5.65 -16.78 9.44
CA ILE A 236 4.86 -17.36 8.36
C ILE A 236 3.47 -16.71 8.34
N GLY A 237 2.71 -16.86 7.26
CA GLY A 237 1.40 -16.21 7.22
C GLY A 237 0.46 -16.68 6.12
N ALA A 238 -0.82 -16.37 6.35
CA ALA A 238 -1.93 -16.62 5.45
C ALA A 238 -2.85 -15.40 5.37
N ALA A 239 -3.75 -15.40 4.40
CA ALA A 239 -4.80 -14.41 4.24
C ALA A 239 -6.16 -15.09 4.13
N GLN A 240 -7.17 -14.47 4.70
CA GLN A 240 -8.58 -14.82 4.50
C GLN A 240 -9.25 -13.61 3.84
N ARG A 241 -9.63 -13.74 2.56
CA ARG A 241 -10.39 -12.68 1.89
C ARG A 241 -11.85 -12.79 2.31
N VAL A 242 -12.46 -11.67 2.67
CA VAL A 242 -13.83 -11.58 3.21
C VAL A 242 -14.68 -10.62 2.38
N PRO A 243 -16.03 -10.73 2.44
CA PRO A 243 -16.96 -9.90 1.67
C PRO A 243 -17.05 -8.44 2.15
N THR A 244 -15.92 -7.74 2.21
CA THR A 244 -15.86 -6.30 2.48
C THR A 244 -15.12 -5.59 1.33
N PRO A 245 -15.57 -4.41 0.88
CA PRO A 245 -14.97 -3.72 -0.27
C PRO A 245 -13.60 -3.10 0.04
N THR A 246 -13.39 -2.66 1.28
CA THR A 246 -12.12 -2.17 1.83
C THR A 246 -12.18 -2.26 3.36
N GLY A 247 -11.04 -2.09 4.02
CA GLY A 247 -10.92 -2.27 5.46
C GLY A 247 -10.52 -3.71 5.82
N SER A 248 -9.29 -3.86 6.28
CA SER A 248 -8.64 -5.14 6.58
C SER A 248 -7.97 -5.09 7.95
N THR A 249 -7.70 -6.25 8.52
CA THR A 249 -6.95 -6.36 9.77
C THR A 249 -5.86 -7.42 9.68
N THR A 250 -4.73 -7.16 10.32
CA THR A 250 -3.63 -8.12 10.46
C THR A 250 -3.52 -8.56 11.91
N ILE A 251 -3.58 -9.87 12.14
CA ILE A 251 -3.41 -10.51 13.43
C ILE A 251 -2.03 -11.18 13.41
N LEU A 252 -1.16 -10.83 14.35
CA LEU A 252 0.13 -11.49 14.56
C LEU A 252 0.09 -12.22 15.89
N ASN A 253 0.20 -13.55 15.84
CA ASN A 253 0.44 -14.40 17.00
C ASN A 253 1.92 -14.76 17.01
N ALA A 254 2.65 -14.29 18.02
CA ALA A 254 4.08 -14.49 18.14
C ALA A 254 4.46 -15.14 19.47
N VAL A 255 5.49 -15.96 19.43
CA VAL A 255 6.24 -16.38 20.61
C VAL A 255 7.36 -15.38 20.81
N VAL A 256 7.44 -14.80 21.99
CA VAL A 256 8.47 -13.82 22.37
C VAL A 256 9.35 -14.36 23.49
N ALA A 257 10.64 -14.02 23.45
CA ALA A 257 11.63 -14.52 24.38
C ALA A 257 11.48 -13.98 25.81
N LYS A 258 10.93 -12.77 25.93
CA LYS A 258 10.81 -12.05 27.20
C LYS A 258 9.39 -12.21 27.76
N LYS A 259 9.30 -12.37 29.09
CA LYS A 259 8.01 -12.25 29.79
C LYS A 259 7.52 -10.80 29.71
N VAL A 260 6.27 -10.63 29.26
CA VAL A 260 5.60 -9.34 29.12
C VAL A 260 4.14 -9.44 29.56
N THR A 261 3.57 -8.31 29.90
CA THR A 261 2.13 -8.13 30.18
C THR A 261 1.44 -7.43 28.99
N VAL A 262 0.10 -7.45 28.99
CA VAL A 262 -0.71 -6.68 28.02
C VAL A 262 -0.38 -5.19 28.07
N ASP A 263 -0.24 -4.63 29.30
CA ASP A 263 0.04 -3.22 29.48
C ASP A 263 1.42 -2.85 28.96
N GLU A 264 2.45 -3.68 29.17
CA GLU A 264 3.80 -3.45 28.64
C GLU A 264 3.82 -3.50 27.10
N VAL A 265 3.13 -4.44 26.49
CA VAL A 265 3.00 -4.53 25.01
C VAL A 265 2.27 -3.29 24.48
N ASN A 266 1.13 -2.92 25.07
CA ASN A 266 0.36 -1.75 24.66
C ASN A 266 1.16 -0.45 24.85
N ALA A 267 1.93 -0.32 25.94
CA ALA A 267 2.81 0.82 26.16
C ALA A 267 3.92 0.93 25.12
N ALA A 268 4.53 -0.20 24.73
CA ALA A 268 5.54 -0.24 23.68
C ALA A 268 4.96 0.16 22.31
N MET A 269 3.77 -0.33 21.96
CA MET A 269 3.09 0.06 20.74
C MET A 269 2.72 1.56 20.72
N LYS A 270 2.26 2.08 21.85
CA LYS A 270 1.95 3.51 21.99
C LYS A 270 3.21 4.38 21.86
N ALA A 271 4.32 3.94 22.43
CA ALA A 271 5.60 4.65 22.32
C ALA A 271 6.17 4.64 20.89
N ALA A 272 5.87 3.57 20.12
CA ALA A 272 6.25 3.44 18.70
C ALA A 272 5.33 4.19 17.73
N ALA A 273 4.25 4.84 18.21
CA ALA A 273 3.31 5.54 17.35
C ALA A 273 3.97 6.71 16.60
N THR A 274 3.60 6.85 15.32
CA THR A 274 4.09 7.87 14.41
C THR A 274 2.94 8.40 13.54
N GLU A 275 3.23 9.30 12.60
CA GLU A 275 2.25 9.74 11.58
C GLU A 275 1.75 8.60 10.68
N SER A 276 2.46 7.47 10.64
CA SER A 276 2.12 6.31 9.80
C SER A 276 1.77 5.05 10.60
N PHE A 277 2.05 5.01 11.88
CA PHE A 277 1.67 3.94 12.82
C PHE A 277 0.82 4.52 13.94
N GLY A 278 -0.49 4.32 13.84
CA GLY A 278 -1.47 4.83 14.81
C GLY A 278 -1.68 3.90 15.99
N TYR A 279 -2.28 4.43 17.05
CA TYR A 279 -2.64 3.70 18.28
C TYR A 279 -4.12 3.95 18.60
N ASN A 280 -4.91 2.88 18.72
CA ASN A 280 -6.35 2.93 18.98
C ASN A 280 -6.71 2.24 20.30
N THR A 281 -7.68 2.83 21.03
CA THR A 281 -8.26 2.30 22.26
C THR A 281 -9.78 2.13 22.18
N GLU A 282 -10.37 2.51 21.04
CA GLU A 282 -11.81 2.40 20.81
C GLU A 282 -12.19 1.05 20.18
N GLN A 283 -13.40 0.61 20.41
CA GLN A 283 -13.94 -0.64 19.84
C GLN A 283 -14.44 -0.40 18.42
N ILE A 284 -13.50 -0.35 17.48
CA ILE A 284 -13.75 -0.08 16.05
C ILE A 284 -13.92 -1.36 15.24
N VAL A 285 -14.52 -1.22 14.07
CA VAL A 285 -14.69 -2.26 13.05
C VAL A 285 -14.17 -1.79 11.68
N SER A 286 -14.17 -2.67 10.69
CA SER A 286 -13.56 -2.41 9.38
C SER A 286 -14.13 -1.20 8.62
N SER A 287 -15.39 -0.82 8.85
CA SER A 287 -15.99 0.37 8.22
C SER A 287 -15.46 1.69 8.78
N ASP A 288 -14.97 1.68 10.03
CA ASP A 288 -14.52 2.90 10.72
C ASP A 288 -13.13 3.36 10.22
N ILE A 289 -12.38 2.46 9.58
CA ILE A 289 -11.03 2.74 9.07
C ILE A 289 -11.00 3.08 7.58
N VAL A 290 -12.14 3.15 6.91
CA VAL A 290 -12.22 3.53 5.50
C VAL A 290 -11.71 4.95 5.31
N GLY A 291 -10.79 5.14 4.37
CA GLY A 291 -10.13 6.43 4.12
C GLY A 291 -8.99 6.78 5.09
N MET A 292 -8.68 5.91 6.05
CA MET A 292 -7.60 6.12 7.01
C MET A 292 -6.23 6.26 6.32
N ARG A 293 -5.37 7.12 6.88
CA ARG A 293 -4.03 7.40 6.36
C ARG A 293 -2.87 6.78 7.14
N PHE A 294 -3.13 6.19 8.31
CA PHE A 294 -2.12 5.35 8.96
C PHE A 294 -1.85 4.11 8.10
N GLY A 295 -0.62 3.75 7.89
CA GLY A 295 -0.24 2.49 7.23
C GLY A 295 -0.67 1.28 8.04
N SER A 296 -0.69 1.45 9.36
CA SER A 296 -1.08 0.47 10.37
C SER A 296 -1.69 1.21 11.56
N LEU A 297 -2.86 0.81 12.03
CA LEU A 297 -3.50 1.32 13.23
C LEU A 297 -3.57 0.20 14.26
N PHE A 298 -2.66 0.23 15.23
CA PHE A 298 -2.64 -0.76 16.31
C PHE A 298 -3.90 -0.67 17.17
N ASP A 299 -4.50 -1.83 17.46
CA ASP A 299 -5.71 -1.95 18.29
C ASP A 299 -5.36 -2.51 19.68
N ALA A 300 -5.23 -1.63 20.65
CA ALA A 300 -4.89 -1.99 22.03
C ALA A 300 -5.96 -2.83 22.73
N THR A 301 -7.19 -2.83 22.21
CA THR A 301 -8.31 -3.61 22.79
C THR A 301 -8.22 -5.10 22.44
N GLN A 302 -7.36 -5.48 21.47
CA GLN A 302 -7.21 -6.84 20.95
C GLN A 302 -5.93 -7.53 21.39
N THR A 303 -5.10 -6.88 22.22
CA THR A 303 -3.85 -7.46 22.74
C THR A 303 -4.15 -8.59 23.71
N MET A 304 -3.54 -9.75 23.48
CA MET A 304 -3.59 -10.90 24.38
C MET A 304 -2.20 -11.41 24.69
N VAL A 305 -1.96 -11.80 25.93
CA VAL A 305 -0.69 -12.38 26.39
C VAL A 305 -0.95 -13.61 27.20
N ASN A 306 -0.24 -14.69 26.88
CA ASN A 306 -0.25 -15.96 27.61
C ASN A 306 1.18 -16.34 27.99
N GLU A 307 1.44 -16.48 29.28
CA GLU A 307 2.77 -16.89 29.78
C GLU A 307 3.05 -18.37 29.44
N LEU A 308 4.23 -18.66 28.94
CA LEU A 308 4.67 -20.00 28.60
C LEU A 308 5.52 -20.62 29.71
N PRO A 309 5.50 -21.97 29.87
CA PRO A 309 6.31 -22.66 30.92
C PRO A 309 7.81 -22.43 30.85
N ASN A 310 8.32 -22.03 29.67
CA ASN A 310 9.75 -21.72 29.44
C ASN A 310 10.17 -20.30 29.83
N GLY A 311 9.24 -19.50 30.36
CA GLY A 311 9.47 -18.11 30.79
C GLY A 311 9.29 -17.07 29.68
N GLY A 312 8.99 -17.48 28.45
CA GLY A 312 8.55 -16.58 27.38
C GLY A 312 7.03 -16.33 27.38
N CYS A 313 6.53 -15.63 26.37
CA CYS A 313 5.10 -15.40 26.19
C CYS A 313 4.65 -15.71 24.77
N GLN A 314 3.40 -16.16 24.65
CA GLN A 314 2.65 -16.09 23.41
C GLN A 314 1.85 -14.78 23.42
N VAL A 315 2.05 -13.97 22.41
CA VAL A 315 1.45 -12.64 22.31
C VAL A 315 0.64 -12.54 21.02
N GLN A 316 -0.61 -12.09 21.13
CA GLN A 316 -1.39 -11.65 19.98
C GLN A 316 -1.40 -10.13 19.95
N VAL A 317 -1.10 -9.56 18.80
CA VAL A 317 -1.28 -8.13 18.49
C VAL A 317 -2.06 -7.98 17.18
N VAL A 318 -2.86 -6.92 17.10
CA VAL A 318 -3.78 -6.68 15.98
C VAL A 318 -3.61 -5.26 15.48
N SER A 319 -3.59 -5.09 14.17
CA SER A 319 -3.62 -3.77 13.53
C SER A 319 -4.62 -3.73 12.38
N TRP A 320 -5.31 -2.60 12.26
CA TRP A 320 -6.20 -2.26 11.17
C TRP A 320 -5.46 -1.53 10.05
N TYR A 321 -5.94 -1.69 8.83
CA TYR A 321 -5.49 -0.91 7.68
C TYR A 321 -6.57 -0.84 6.60
N ASP A 322 -6.77 0.33 6.04
CA ASP A 322 -7.46 0.43 4.76
C ASP A 322 -6.49 -0.07 3.68
N ASN A 323 -6.75 -1.27 3.16
CA ASN A 323 -5.83 -1.92 2.21
C ASN A 323 -5.59 -1.12 0.94
N GLU A 324 -6.40 -0.10 0.66
CA GLU A 324 -6.22 0.85 -0.44
C GLU A 324 -5.62 2.18 0.06
N ASN A 325 -6.32 2.92 0.93
CA ASN A 325 -5.92 4.29 1.29
C ASN A 325 -4.75 4.34 2.28
N SER A 326 -4.68 3.43 3.26
CA SER A 326 -3.52 3.32 4.16
C SER A 326 -2.24 3.02 3.39
N TYR A 327 -2.30 2.02 2.49
CA TYR A 327 -1.18 1.65 1.64
C TYR A 327 -0.75 2.81 0.73
N THR A 328 -1.72 3.46 0.08
CA THR A 328 -1.46 4.62 -0.76
C THR A 328 -0.78 5.74 0.01
N SER A 329 -1.19 6.00 1.25
CA SER A 329 -0.59 7.04 2.09
C SER A 329 0.88 6.75 2.42
N GLN A 330 1.22 5.49 2.71
CA GLN A 330 2.61 5.07 2.92
C GLN A 330 3.46 5.26 1.66
N MET A 331 2.91 4.86 0.53
CA MET A 331 3.57 5.00 -0.77
C MET A 331 3.78 6.48 -1.14
N VAL A 332 2.80 7.36 -0.91
CA VAL A 332 2.92 8.79 -1.16
C VAL A 332 4.02 9.41 -0.28
N ARG A 333 4.10 9.06 1.01
CA ARG A 333 5.21 9.48 1.88
C ARG A 333 6.56 9.00 1.38
N THR A 334 6.62 7.73 0.95
CA THR A 334 7.85 7.14 0.37
C THR A 334 8.28 7.87 -0.89
N ILE A 335 7.36 8.24 -1.80
CA ILE A 335 7.66 9.00 -3.01
C ILE A 335 8.37 10.32 -2.67
N LYS A 336 7.83 11.09 -1.71
CA LYS A 336 8.41 12.38 -1.31
C LYS A 336 9.81 12.19 -0.73
N TYR A 337 9.94 11.32 0.26
CA TYR A 337 11.23 11.02 0.89
C TYR A 337 12.28 10.58 -0.14
N PHE A 338 11.90 9.63 -1.01
CA PHE A 338 12.80 9.09 -2.03
C PHE A 338 13.24 10.13 -3.06
N ALA A 339 12.33 11.01 -3.47
CA ALA A 339 12.65 12.09 -4.41
C ALA A 339 13.59 13.15 -3.84
N GLU A 340 13.55 13.37 -2.53
CA GLU A 340 14.37 14.36 -1.82
C GLU A 340 15.80 13.88 -1.52
N LEU A 341 16.09 12.59 -1.70
CA LEU A 341 17.45 12.04 -1.61
C LEU A 341 18.27 12.45 -2.84
N ASN A 342 19.30 13.26 -2.63
CA ASN A 342 20.20 13.82 -3.63
C ASN A 342 21.52 13.05 -3.69
#